data_02161910432c04fce5da977acbdde8bd
#
_entry.id   02161910432c04fce5da977acbdde8bd
#
_cell.length_a   1.000
_cell.length_b   1.000
_cell.length_c   1.000
_cell.angle_alpha   90.00
_cell.angle_beta   90.00
_cell.angle_gamma   90.00
#
_symmetry.space_group_name_H-M   'P 1'
#
loop_
_entity.id
_entity.type
_entity.pdbx_description
1 polymer ?
#
loop_
_entity_poly.entity_id
_entity_poly.type
_entity_poly.pdbx_seq_one_letter_code
_entity_poly.pdbx_strand_id
1 'polypeptide(L)'
;MSFNWNNPYAWPRKPLLAANAVATSQPLAAQAGLQMLAEGGSAVDAILATAITLSLVEPVSNGIGSDAYAIVWDGKQLHGLNASGRSPAAWTPDYFRGQKAMPVRGWNTVSVPGCVSAWVELHAKFGRLPFERLFERAIR
;
A
#
# COMPACT_ATOMS: atom_id res chain seq x y z
N MET A 1 -6.31 -18.49 -19.39
CA MET A 1 -7.27 -17.37 -19.32
C MET A 1 -7.04 -16.47 -20.52
N SER A 2 -8.00 -16.30 -21.42
CA SER A 2 -7.90 -15.30 -22.49
C SER A 2 -8.36 -13.94 -21.93
N PHE A 3 -7.55 -12.92 -22.11
CA PHE A 3 -7.93 -11.57 -21.77
C PHE A 3 -9.03 -11.08 -22.74
N ASN A 4 -10.19 -10.66 -22.20
CA ASN A 4 -11.19 -10.00 -23.02
C ASN A 4 -10.87 -8.50 -23.08
N TRP A 5 -10.35 -8.07 -24.22
CA TRP A 5 -10.02 -6.66 -24.47
C TRP A 5 -11.25 -5.78 -24.75
N ASN A 6 -12.41 -6.38 -24.92
CA ASN A 6 -13.66 -5.65 -25.00
C ASN A 6 -14.08 -5.21 -23.60
N ASN A 7 -13.88 -3.93 -23.31
CA ASN A 7 -14.22 -3.36 -22.02
C ASN A 7 -15.75 -3.42 -21.80
N PRO A 8 -16.24 -4.18 -20.80
CA PRO A 8 -17.68 -4.34 -20.55
C PRO A 8 -18.32 -3.14 -19.85
N TYR A 9 -17.55 -2.10 -19.52
CA TYR A 9 -18.10 -0.90 -18.88
C TYR A 9 -18.84 -0.01 -19.89
N ALA A 10 -19.94 0.61 -19.46
CA ALA A 10 -20.69 1.56 -20.27
C ALA A 10 -19.85 2.74 -20.77
N TRP A 11 -18.79 3.08 -20.03
CA TRP A 11 -17.79 4.08 -20.41
C TRP A 11 -16.44 3.38 -20.60
N PRO A 12 -16.06 3.05 -21.83
CA PRO A 12 -14.80 2.35 -22.11
C PRO A 12 -13.61 3.24 -21.70
N ARG A 13 -12.84 2.77 -20.72
CA ARG A 13 -11.58 3.40 -20.37
C ARG A 13 -10.54 3.01 -21.41
N LYS A 14 -10.04 3.99 -22.16
CA LYS A 14 -8.95 3.75 -23.12
C LYS A 14 -7.66 3.43 -22.36
N PRO A 15 -6.79 2.56 -22.89
CA PRO A 15 -5.44 2.40 -22.38
C PRO A 15 -4.73 3.75 -22.32
N LEU A 16 -4.08 4.03 -21.18
CA LEU A 16 -3.24 5.21 -21.01
C LEU A 16 -1.78 4.80 -21.16
N LEU A 17 -1.08 5.44 -22.10
CA LEU A 17 0.36 5.24 -22.31
C LEU A 17 1.08 6.50 -21.85
N ALA A 18 2.02 6.35 -20.93
CA ALA A 18 2.79 7.45 -20.37
C ALA A 18 4.19 6.98 -19.97
N ALA A 19 5.14 7.91 -19.86
CA ALA A 19 6.47 7.64 -19.36
C ALA A 19 6.45 7.21 -17.87
N ASN A 20 5.52 7.81 -17.12
CA ASN A 20 5.27 7.50 -15.71
C ASN A 20 3.78 7.33 -15.48
N ALA A 21 3.41 6.39 -14.63
CA ALA A 21 2.01 6.15 -14.28
C ALA A 21 1.86 5.75 -12.82
N VAL A 22 0.77 6.19 -12.21
CA VAL A 22 0.31 5.74 -10.88
C VAL A 22 -1.14 5.30 -11.03
N ALA A 23 -1.47 4.10 -10.55
CA ALA A 23 -2.82 3.57 -10.53
C ALA A 23 -3.25 3.30 -9.09
N THR A 24 -4.36 3.88 -8.70
CA THR A 24 -4.98 3.71 -7.37
C THR A 24 -6.47 4.01 -7.46
N SER A 25 -7.22 3.68 -6.42
CA SER A 25 -8.67 3.89 -6.32
C SER A 25 -9.08 5.36 -6.20
N GLN A 26 -8.19 6.22 -5.65
CA GLN A 26 -8.55 7.59 -5.29
C GLN A 26 -7.66 8.62 -6.02
N PRO A 27 -8.27 9.61 -6.75
CA PRO A 27 -7.52 10.54 -7.59
C PRO A 27 -6.50 11.43 -6.86
N LEU A 28 -6.79 11.87 -5.62
CA LEU A 28 -5.86 12.70 -4.85
C LEU A 28 -4.60 11.90 -4.46
N ALA A 29 -4.78 10.62 -4.15
CA ALA A 29 -3.67 9.73 -3.88
C ALA A 29 -2.82 9.48 -5.14
N ALA A 30 -3.46 9.34 -6.31
CA ALA A 30 -2.75 9.25 -7.60
C ALA A 30 -1.91 10.50 -7.86
N GLN A 31 -2.47 11.69 -7.60
CA GLN A 31 -1.76 12.96 -7.76
C GLN A 31 -0.55 13.07 -6.83
N ALA A 32 -0.66 12.61 -5.58
CA ALA A 32 0.46 12.58 -4.65
C ALA A 32 1.63 11.75 -5.21
N GLY A 33 1.33 10.55 -5.71
CA GLY A 33 2.34 9.69 -6.33
C GLY A 33 2.96 10.28 -7.60
N LEU A 34 2.14 10.84 -8.49
CA LEU A 34 2.61 11.48 -9.72
C LEU A 34 3.52 12.67 -9.42
N GLN A 35 3.25 13.42 -8.36
CA GLN A 35 4.13 14.52 -7.95
C GLN A 35 5.52 14.02 -7.56
N MET A 36 5.62 12.92 -6.82
CA MET A 36 6.93 12.34 -6.47
C MET A 36 7.72 11.94 -7.73
N LEU A 37 7.05 11.37 -8.73
CA LEU A 37 7.70 11.05 -10.01
C LEU A 37 8.15 12.31 -10.76
N ALA A 38 7.34 13.38 -10.76
CA ALA A 38 7.70 14.66 -11.39
C ALA A 38 8.89 15.35 -10.70
N GLU A 39 9.10 15.11 -9.42
CA GLU A 39 10.22 15.62 -8.63
C GLU A 39 11.50 14.74 -8.72
N GLY A 40 11.48 13.72 -9.56
CA GLY A 40 12.62 12.81 -9.75
C GLY A 40 12.69 11.65 -8.76
N GLY A 41 11.64 11.44 -7.99
CA GLY A 41 11.48 10.30 -7.09
C GLY A 41 11.43 8.97 -7.83
N SER A 42 11.64 7.90 -7.09
CA SER A 42 11.50 6.53 -7.56
C SER A 42 10.03 6.11 -7.67
N ALA A 43 9.77 4.99 -8.34
CA ALA A 43 8.43 4.38 -8.31
C ALA A 43 7.99 4.02 -6.87
N VAL A 44 8.95 3.72 -5.99
CA VAL A 44 8.68 3.44 -4.58
C VAL A 44 8.31 4.71 -3.82
N ASP A 45 8.99 5.85 -4.05
CA ASP A 45 8.56 7.13 -3.48
C ASP A 45 7.12 7.46 -3.90
N ALA A 46 6.81 7.24 -5.18
CA ALA A 46 5.47 7.49 -5.71
C ALA A 46 4.39 6.64 -5.03
N ILE A 47 4.62 5.32 -4.93
CA ILE A 47 3.61 4.44 -4.32
C ILE A 47 3.48 4.66 -2.82
N LEU A 48 4.56 5.01 -2.12
CA LEU A 48 4.52 5.36 -0.72
C LEU A 48 3.72 6.64 -0.47
N ALA A 49 3.97 7.72 -1.22
CA ALA A 49 3.17 8.95 -1.13
C ALA A 49 1.69 8.70 -1.45
N THR A 50 1.41 7.81 -2.43
CA THR A 50 0.06 7.36 -2.74
C THR A 50 -0.57 6.64 -1.54
N ALA A 51 0.10 5.65 -0.95
CA ALA A 51 -0.40 4.87 0.18
C ALA A 51 -0.62 5.73 1.44
N ILE A 52 0.30 6.64 1.73
CA ILE A 52 0.18 7.60 2.82
C ILE A 52 -1.06 8.48 2.63
N THR A 53 -1.25 9.01 1.42
CA THR A 53 -2.43 9.84 1.12
C THR A 53 -3.72 9.03 1.17
N LEU A 54 -3.73 7.78 0.70
CA LEU A 54 -4.90 6.89 0.80
C LEU A 54 -5.39 6.70 2.24
N SER A 55 -4.47 6.66 3.21
CA SER A 55 -4.87 6.52 4.62
C SER A 55 -5.76 7.65 5.13
N LEU A 56 -5.77 8.81 4.45
CA LEU A 56 -6.61 9.96 4.76
C LEU A 56 -7.83 10.07 3.85
N VAL A 57 -7.66 9.86 2.54
CA VAL A 57 -8.72 10.12 1.57
C VAL A 57 -9.60 8.90 1.28
N GLU A 58 -9.17 7.72 1.73
CA GLU A 58 -9.93 6.46 1.62
C GLU A 58 -9.75 5.61 2.90
N PRO A 59 -10.17 6.12 4.07
CA PRO A 59 -9.88 5.50 5.37
C PRO A 59 -10.65 4.20 5.63
N VAL A 60 -11.62 3.84 4.79
CA VAL A 60 -12.42 2.61 4.94
C VAL A 60 -11.61 1.32 4.73
N SER A 61 -10.54 1.39 3.96
CA SER A 61 -9.69 0.23 3.60
C SER A 61 -8.20 0.48 3.82
N ASN A 62 -7.83 1.66 4.28
CA ASN A 62 -6.46 2.09 4.45
C ASN A 62 -6.25 2.77 5.79
N GLY A 63 -5.06 2.62 6.38
CA GLY A 63 -4.74 3.30 7.65
C GLY A 63 -3.33 2.97 8.13
N ILE A 64 -2.80 3.83 8.99
CA ILE A 64 -1.47 3.64 9.59
C ILE A 64 -1.39 2.42 10.51
N GLY A 65 -2.54 1.94 11.00
CA GLY A 65 -2.66 0.75 11.83
C GLY A 65 -2.93 -0.54 11.03
N SER A 66 -2.84 -0.48 9.70
CA SER A 66 -3.10 -1.63 8.82
C SER A 66 -1.84 -2.46 8.53
N ASP A 67 -2.03 -3.47 7.71
CA ASP A 67 -0.98 -4.24 7.08
C ASP A 67 -0.48 -3.54 5.82
N ALA A 68 0.66 -4.00 5.28
CA ALA A 68 1.10 -3.63 3.95
C ALA A 68 1.87 -4.77 3.28
N TYR A 69 1.71 -4.86 1.97
CA TYR A 69 2.41 -5.81 1.12
C TYR A 69 2.95 -5.07 -0.09
N ALA A 70 4.12 -5.46 -0.54
CA ALA A 70 4.69 -4.87 -1.75
C ALA A 70 5.40 -5.90 -2.61
N ILE A 71 5.31 -5.70 -3.91
CA ILE A 71 6.13 -6.37 -4.91
C ILE A 71 6.81 -5.28 -5.74
N VAL A 72 8.13 -5.30 -5.79
CA VAL A 72 8.95 -4.31 -6.48
C VAL A 72 9.85 -5.02 -7.48
N TRP A 73 9.79 -4.59 -8.74
CA TRP A 73 10.76 -4.95 -9.78
C TRP A 73 11.77 -3.82 -9.92
N ASP A 74 13.04 -4.10 -9.67
CA ASP A 74 14.12 -3.10 -9.69
C ASP A 74 14.85 -2.99 -11.05
N GLY A 75 14.33 -3.68 -12.06
CA GLY A 75 14.95 -3.80 -13.38
C GLY A 75 15.82 -5.05 -13.54
N LYS A 76 16.10 -5.78 -12.46
CA LYS A 76 16.93 -6.99 -12.45
C LYS A 76 16.27 -8.17 -11.74
N GLN A 77 15.66 -7.92 -10.59
CA GLN A 77 15.03 -8.95 -9.77
C GLN A 77 13.75 -8.47 -9.12
N LEU A 78 12.92 -9.40 -8.73
CA LEU A 78 11.69 -9.18 -8.02
C LEU A 78 11.95 -9.20 -6.51
N HIS A 79 11.47 -8.18 -5.81
CA HIS A 79 11.50 -8.08 -4.35
C HIS A 79 10.09 -8.17 -3.81
N GLY A 80 9.90 -8.94 -2.74
CA GLY A 80 8.65 -9.03 -2.00
C GLY A 80 8.81 -8.49 -0.59
N LEU A 81 7.82 -7.78 -0.10
CA LEU A 81 7.69 -7.38 1.30
C LEU A 81 6.36 -7.86 1.84
N ASN A 82 6.40 -8.52 2.98
CA ASN A 82 5.22 -8.86 3.78
C ASN A 82 5.34 -8.13 5.14
N ALA A 83 4.48 -7.17 5.34
CA ALA A 83 4.32 -6.44 6.59
C ALA A 83 2.88 -6.56 7.11
N SER A 84 2.39 -7.80 7.20
CA SER A 84 1.08 -8.12 7.79
C SER A 84 1.02 -7.87 9.30
N GLY A 85 2.15 -7.55 9.90
CA GLY A 85 2.29 -7.42 11.34
C GLY A 85 2.41 -8.78 12.04
N ARG A 86 2.91 -8.76 13.24
CA ARG A 86 3.03 -9.96 14.07
C ARG A 86 1.77 -10.18 14.88
N SER A 87 1.48 -11.41 15.24
CA SER A 87 0.49 -11.68 16.28
C SER A 87 0.95 -11.06 17.61
N PRO A 88 0.04 -10.48 18.40
CA PRO A 88 0.37 -10.06 19.76
C PRO A 88 0.99 -11.20 20.59
N ALA A 89 1.97 -10.88 21.42
CA ALA A 89 2.67 -11.88 22.23
C ALA A 89 1.74 -12.67 23.19
N ALA A 90 0.62 -12.06 23.56
CA ALA A 90 -0.41 -12.70 24.40
C ALA A 90 -1.25 -13.75 23.63
N TRP A 91 -1.17 -13.78 22.30
CA TRP A 91 -1.89 -14.77 21.50
C TRP A 91 -1.15 -16.09 21.46
N THR A 92 -1.50 -16.95 22.38
CA THR A 92 -1.00 -18.33 22.44
C THR A 92 -2.10 -19.29 21.99
N PRO A 93 -1.77 -20.53 21.62
CA PRO A 93 -2.79 -21.56 21.36
C PRO A 93 -3.76 -21.73 22.54
N ASP A 94 -3.28 -21.56 23.76
CA ASP A 94 -4.11 -21.68 24.97
C ASP A 94 -5.10 -20.51 25.11
N TYR A 95 -4.72 -19.30 24.70
CA TYR A 95 -5.61 -18.13 24.69
C TYR A 95 -6.85 -18.38 23.82
N PHE A 96 -6.70 -19.11 22.74
CA PHE A 96 -7.78 -19.45 21.80
C PHE A 96 -8.38 -20.85 22.04
N ARG A 97 -7.96 -21.54 23.11
CA ARG A 97 -8.46 -22.88 23.43
C ARG A 97 -9.99 -22.90 23.54
N GLY A 98 -10.63 -23.82 22.86
CA GLY A 98 -12.10 -23.94 22.84
C GLY A 98 -12.81 -23.09 21.78
N GLN A 99 -12.12 -22.23 21.07
CA GLN A 99 -12.69 -21.56 19.91
C GLN A 99 -12.58 -22.46 18.67
N LYS A 100 -13.68 -22.58 17.92
CA LYS A 100 -13.71 -23.41 16.69
C LYS A 100 -13.00 -22.75 15.52
N ALA A 101 -12.86 -21.42 15.52
CA ALA A 101 -12.21 -20.62 14.50
C ALA A 101 -11.77 -19.28 15.08
N MET A 102 -10.84 -18.61 14.42
CA MET A 102 -10.47 -17.23 14.78
C MET A 102 -11.69 -16.30 14.60
N PRO A 103 -11.92 -15.36 15.53
CA PRO A 103 -12.98 -14.38 15.38
C PRO A 103 -12.74 -13.51 14.13
N VAL A 104 -13.82 -13.09 13.47
CA VAL A 104 -13.76 -12.21 12.30
C VAL A 104 -13.90 -10.73 12.66
N ARG A 105 -14.17 -10.40 13.92
CA ARG A 105 -14.36 -9.03 14.43
C ARG A 105 -13.86 -8.91 15.86
N GLY A 106 -13.57 -7.69 16.28
CA GLY A 106 -13.11 -7.37 17.63
C GLY A 106 -11.60 -7.38 17.76
N TRP A 107 -11.11 -7.17 18.98
CA TRP A 107 -9.68 -6.98 19.27
C TRP A 107 -8.81 -8.19 18.88
N ASN A 108 -9.36 -9.38 18.93
CA ASN A 108 -8.66 -10.61 18.57
C ASN A 108 -8.49 -10.81 17.04
N THR A 109 -8.80 -9.81 16.24
CA THR A 109 -8.52 -9.81 14.80
C THR A 109 -7.43 -8.80 14.43
N VAL A 110 -6.92 -8.03 15.39
CA VAL A 110 -5.97 -6.95 15.15
C VAL A 110 -4.55 -7.41 15.47
N SER A 111 -3.72 -7.56 14.44
CA SER A 111 -2.29 -7.82 14.57
C SER A 111 -1.54 -6.55 15.05
N VAL A 112 -0.26 -6.70 15.38
CA VAL A 112 0.61 -5.53 15.57
C VAL A 112 0.76 -4.82 14.22
N PRO A 113 0.46 -3.49 14.13
CA PRO A 113 0.50 -2.78 12.85
C PRO A 113 1.83 -2.89 12.11
N GLY A 114 1.78 -3.26 10.84
CA GLY A 114 2.96 -3.43 10.00
C GLY A 114 3.15 -2.34 8.92
N CYS A 115 2.11 -1.57 8.62
CA CYS A 115 2.06 -0.66 7.49
C CYS A 115 3.19 0.39 7.51
N VAL A 116 3.37 1.08 8.64
CA VAL A 116 4.40 2.13 8.75
C VAL A 116 5.81 1.54 8.65
N SER A 117 6.06 0.38 9.25
CA SER A 117 7.35 -0.31 9.11
C SER A 117 7.63 -0.68 7.65
N ALA A 118 6.60 -1.10 6.89
CA ALA A 118 6.74 -1.35 5.46
C ALA A 118 7.16 -0.11 4.69
N TRP A 119 6.57 1.05 5.00
CA TRP A 119 6.96 2.30 4.34
C TRP A 119 8.42 2.66 4.60
N VAL A 120 8.88 2.52 5.84
CA VAL A 120 10.27 2.76 6.22
C VAL A 120 11.22 1.82 5.48
N GLU A 121 10.95 0.52 5.49
CA GLU A 121 11.79 -0.49 4.85
C GLU A 121 11.86 -0.33 3.32
N LEU A 122 10.71 -0.10 2.68
CA LEU A 122 10.66 0.14 1.23
C LEU A 122 11.42 1.41 0.85
N HIS A 123 11.23 2.49 1.60
CA HIS A 123 11.93 3.74 1.36
C HIS A 123 13.44 3.60 1.58
N ALA A 124 13.87 2.98 2.66
CA ALA A 124 15.29 2.77 2.96
C ALA A 124 16.01 2.00 1.84
N LYS A 125 15.31 1.07 1.17
CA LYS A 125 15.89 0.24 0.11
C LYS A 125 15.79 0.86 -1.28
N PHE A 126 14.72 1.57 -1.60
CA PHE A 126 14.40 1.98 -2.97
C PHE A 126 14.04 3.46 -3.11
N GLY A 127 13.90 4.21 -2.01
CA GLY A 127 13.58 5.63 -2.01
C GLY A 127 14.73 6.48 -2.60
N ARG A 128 14.38 7.64 -3.14
CA ARG A 128 15.30 8.66 -3.65
C ARG A 128 15.07 10.03 -3.04
N LEU A 129 13.80 10.36 -2.77
CA LEU A 129 13.43 11.61 -2.13
C LEU A 129 13.54 11.48 -0.61
N PRO A 130 13.67 12.59 0.15
CA PRO A 130 13.56 12.55 1.60
C PRO A 130 12.25 11.92 2.07
N PHE A 131 12.28 11.08 3.10
CA PHE A 131 11.10 10.35 3.56
C PHE A 131 9.95 11.27 3.98
N GLU A 132 10.27 12.36 4.65
CA GLU A 132 9.30 13.39 5.06
C GLU A 132 8.58 14.04 3.87
N ARG A 133 9.24 14.12 2.70
CA ARG A 133 8.64 14.68 1.49
C ARG A 133 7.41 13.90 1.04
N LEU A 134 7.38 12.60 1.27
CA LEU A 134 6.29 11.72 0.87
C LEU A 134 4.98 12.00 1.60
N PHE A 135 5.04 12.66 2.76
CA PHE A 135 3.88 12.99 3.60
C PHE A 135 3.26 14.34 3.27
N GLU A 136 3.94 15.23 2.57
CA GLU A 136 3.51 16.62 2.43
C GLU A 136 2.12 16.76 1.80
N ARG A 137 1.77 15.92 0.82
CA ARG A 137 0.44 15.97 0.20
C ARG A 137 -0.67 15.44 1.10
N ALA A 138 -0.35 14.54 1.99
CA ALA A 138 -1.28 14.03 2.97
C ALA A 138 -1.53 15.03 4.12
N ILE A 139 -0.55 15.90 4.41
CA ILE A 139 -0.61 16.88 5.50
C ILE A 139 -1.29 18.18 5.07
N ARG A 140 -1.19 18.56 3.80
CA ARG A 140 -1.74 19.81 3.23
C ARG A 140 -3.10 19.61 2.59
#